data_b5d2d880df33a29cb56361dbb5227bd5
#
_entry.id   b5d2d880df33a29cb56361dbb5227bd5
#
_cell.length_a   1.000
_cell.length_b   1.000
_cell.length_c   1.000
_cell.angle_alpha   90.00
_cell.angle_beta   90.00
_cell.angle_gamma   90.00
#
_symmetry.space_group_name_H-M   'P 1'
#
loop_
_entity.id
_entity.type
_entity.pdbx_description
1 polymer ?
#
loop_
_entity_poly.entity_id
_entity_poly.type
_entity_poly.pdbx_seq_one_letter_code
_entity_poly.pdbx_strand_id
1 'polypeptide(L)'
;MVKGNRPDDYANHKLPVYISSNLYYNKALPFNREKFSLESRTYSPKISIDREGDALFINLEIDNSFKEMNTELITTKVMGTAFQSEEAFENNDSSPVSIDVDINGQNRSYNPTVGPFERLKKGKNRIKIFTFNHQK
;
A
#
# COMPACT_ATOMS: atom_id res chain seq x y z
N MET A 1 -9.42 -32.33 7.33
CA MET A 1 -10.07 -30.99 7.28
C MET A 1 -9.02 -29.96 7.68
N VAL A 2 -8.51 -29.20 6.73
CA VAL A 2 -7.52 -28.14 7.02
C VAL A 2 -8.29 -27.03 7.75
N LYS A 3 -7.98 -26.81 9.03
CA LYS A 3 -8.50 -25.64 9.75
C LYS A 3 -7.90 -24.41 9.11
N GLY A 4 -8.72 -23.59 8.46
CA GLY A 4 -8.28 -22.29 7.97
C GLY A 4 -7.76 -21.43 9.11
N ASN A 5 -6.75 -20.61 8.83
CA ASN A 5 -6.20 -19.65 9.78
C ASN A 5 -7.28 -18.66 10.18
N ARG A 6 -7.39 -18.40 11.47
CA ARG A 6 -8.34 -17.41 11.99
C ARG A 6 -7.66 -16.03 12.10
N PRO A 7 -8.39 -14.92 11.94
CA PRO A 7 -7.84 -13.59 12.20
C PRO A 7 -7.13 -13.47 13.55
N ASP A 8 -7.66 -14.13 14.58
CA ASP A 8 -7.09 -14.16 15.93
C ASP A 8 -5.70 -14.81 16.00
N ASP A 9 -5.35 -15.72 15.08
CA ASP A 9 -4.04 -16.33 15.06
C ASP A 9 -2.93 -15.32 14.67
N TYR A 10 -3.27 -14.34 13.86
CA TYR A 10 -2.38 -13.21 13.55
C TYR A 10 -2.33 -12.21 14.70
N ALA A 11 -3.47 -11.83 15.27
CA ALA A 11 -3.55 -10.89 16.38
C ALA A 11 -2.84 -11.42 17.65
N ASN A 12 -2.94 -12.72 17.90
CA ASN A 12 -2.31 -13.37 19.05
C ASN A 12 -0.87 -13.86 18.80
N HIS A 13 -0.21 -13.38 17.75
CA HIS A 13 1.19 -13.70 17.42
C HIS A 13 1.48 -15.18 17.10
N LYS A 14 0.47 -15.98 16.78
CA LYS A 14 0.66 -17.36 16.38
C LYS A 14 1.17 -17.51 14.96
N LEU A 15 0.82 -16.56 14.08
CA LEU A 15 1.28 -16.54 12.70
C LEU A 15 2.04 -15.24 12.43
N PRO A 16 3.09 -15.29 11.61
CA PRO A 16 3.80 -14.08 11.19
C PRO A 16 2.94 -13.22 10.28
N VAL A 17 3.05 -11.91 10.42
CA VAL A 17 2.42 -10.93 9.55
C VAL A 17 3.37 -9.74 9.39
N TYR A 18 3.57 -9.28 8.17
CA TYR A 18 4.26 -8.05 7.88
C TYR A 18 3.24 -6.96 7.56
N ILE A 19 3.17 -5.95 8.40
CA ILE A 19 2.36 -4.75 8.20
C ILE A 19 3.24 -3.57 8.62
N SER A 20 3.44 -2.61 7.73
CA SER A 20 4.31 -1.47 7.99
C SER A 20 3.92 -0.26 7.15
N SER A 21 4.22 0.91 7.69
CA SER A 21 4.21 2.18 6.97
C SER A 21 2.84 2.54 6.38
N ASN A 22 1.75 2.28 7.11
CA ASN A 22 0.42 2.74 6.72
C ASN A 22 0.07 4.07 7.40
N LEU A 23 -0.64 4.92 6.67
CA LEU A 23 -1.18 6.17 7.17
C LEU A 23 -2.68 6.03 7.42
N TYR A 24 -3.09 6.27 8.66
CA TYR A 24 -4.45 6.14 9.12
C TYR A 24 -5.10 7.51 9.30
N TYR A 25 -6.25 7.70 8.68
CA TYR A 25 -7.05 8.90 8.77
C TYR A 25 -8.34 8.67 9.52
N ASN A 26 -9.00 9.77 9.92
CA ASN A 26 -10.36 9.78 10.44
C ASN A 26 -10.58 8.81 11.61
N LYS A 27 -9.65 8.79 12.56
CA LYS A 27 -9.66 7.91 13.76
C LYS A 27 -9.53 6.41 13.47
N ALA A 28 -9.18 6.01 12.26
CA ALA A 28 -8.77 4.63 12.01
C ALA A 28 -7.51 4.31 12.83
N LEU A 29 -7.44 3.10 13.34
CA LEU A 29 -6.34 2.65 14.19
C LEU A 29 -5.47 1.64 13.46
N PRO A 30 -4.14 1.67 13.67
CA PRO A 30 -3.25 0.67 13.15
C PRO A 30 -3.48 -0.70 13.80
N PHE A 31 -3.07 -1.75 13.12
CA PHE A 31 -2.96 -3.06 13.73
C PHE A 31 -1.86 -3.03 14.82
N ASN A 32 -2.10 -3.71 15.95
CA ASN A 32 -1.22 -3.64 17.12
C ASN A 32 0.22 -4.15 16.90
N ARG A 33 0.49 -4.81 15.80
CA ARG A 33 1.82 -5.31 15.38
C ARG A 33 2.42 -4.53 14.22
N GLU A 34 1.75 -3.48 13.76
CA GLU A 34 2.23 -2.66 12.68
C GLU A 34 3.43 -1.81 13.12
N LYS A 35 4.42 -1.72 12.24
CA LYS A 35 5.60 -0.88 12.41
C LYS A 35 5.46 0.42 11.61
N PHE A 36 5.93 1.52 12.20
CA PHE A 36 6.00 2.83 11.52
C PHE A 36 4.66 3.37 11.00
N SER A 37 3.54 3.04 11.67
CA SER A 37 2.26 3.65 11.36
C SER A 37 2.21 5.12 11.77
N LEU A 38 1.46 5.93 11.04
CA LEU A 38 1.14 7.32 11.39
C LEU A 38 -0.38 7.50 11.44
N GLU A 39 -0.87 8.15 12.50
CA GLU A 39 -2.30 8.45 12.67
C GLU A 39 -2.55 9.95 12.50
N SER A 40 -3.34 10.33 11.50
CA SER A 40 -3.88 11.68 11.33
C SER A 40 -5.34 11.71 11.80
N ARG A 41 -5.55 11.83 13.11
CA ARG A 41 -6.85 11.64 13.76
C ARG A 41 -7.87 12.73 13.47
N THR A 42 -7.41 13.92 13.19
CA THR A 42 -8.25 15.11 12.98
C THR A 42 -8.60 15.36 11.52
N TYR A 43 -7.84 14.80 10.60
CA TYR A 43 -8.06 14.98 9.18
C TYR A 43 -8.91 13.86 8.60
N SER A 44 -9.90 14.24 7.79
CA SER A 44 -10.74 13.32 7.02
C SER A 44 -10.51 13.55 5.55
N PRO A 45 -9.77 12.68 4.85
CA PRO A 45 -9.52 12.82 3.43
C PRO A 45 -10.83 12.69 2.65
N LYS A 46 -10.94 13.45 1.56
CA LYS A 46 -12.06 13.31 0.62
C LYS A 46 -11.60 12.44 -0.54
N ILE A 47 -12.37 11.41 -0.81
CA ILE A 47 -12.11 10.45 -1.88
C ILE A 47 -13.35 10.32 -2.72
N SER A 48 -13.24 10.46 -4.04
CA SER A 48 -14.29 10.12 -5.00
C SER A 48 -13.70 9.54 -6.27
N ILE A 49 -14.52 8.82 -7.03
CA ILE A 49 -14.16 8.28 -8.34
C ILE A 49 -15.09 8.89 -9.36
N ASP A 50 -14.51 9.43 -10.43
CA ASP A 50 -15.23 10.00 -11.56
C ASP A 50 -14.89 9.22 -12.83
N ARG A 51 -15.87 9.13 -13.72
CA ARG A 51 -15.66 8.68 -15.10
C ARG A 51 -15.69 9.86 -16.05
N GLU A 52 -14.69 9.92 -16.93
CA GLU A 52 -14.64 10.89 -18.03
C GLU A 52 -14.29 10.16 -19.33
N GLY A 53 -15.27 10.05 -20.24
CA GLY A 53 -15.15 9.23 -21.42
C GLY A 53 -14.84 7.77 -21.06
N ASP A 54 -13.70 7.29 -21.53
CA ASP A 54 -13.23 5.92 -21.29
C ASP A 54 -12.24 5.81 -20.15
N ALA A 55 -12.07 6.85 -19.34
CA ALA A 55 -11.15 6.84 -18.21
C ALA A 55 -11.86 6.97 -16.87
N LEU A 56 -11.33 6.26 -15.86
CA LEU A 56 -11.67 6.48 -14.45
C LEU A 56 -10.57 7.28 -13.77
N PHE A 57 -11.00 8.22 -12.96
CA PHE A 57 -10.13 9.06 -12.15
C PHE A 57 -10.50 8.92 -10.68
N ILE A 58 -9.49 8.81 -9.83
CA ILE A 58 -9.64 9.03 -8.40
C ILE A 58 -9.33 10.49 -8.09
N ASN A 59 -10.24 11.15 -7.35
CA ASN A 59 -9.99 12.44 -6.74
C ASN A 59 -9.70 12.21 -5.27
N LEU A 60 -8.55 12.66 -4.83
CA LEU A 60 -8.07 12.46 -3.47
C LEU A 60 -7.62 13.80 -2.90
N GLU A 61 -8.29 14.27 -1.84
CA GLU A 61 -7.86 15.46 -1.12
C GLU A 61 -7.24 15.03 0.22
N ILE A 62 -5.92 15.26 0.38
CA ILE A 62 -5.14 14.82 1.53
C ILE A 62 -4.34 15.97 2.14
N ASP A 63 -4.01 15.84 3.41
CA ASP A 63 -3.10 16.74 4.12
C ASP A 63 -1.63 16.41 3.80
N ASN A 64 -0.70 16.85 4.63
CA ASN A 64 0.73 16.65 4.41
C ASN A 64 1.31 15.44 5.16
N SER A 65 0.49 14.71 5.92
CA SER A 65 0.94 13.61 6.80
C SER A 65 1.65 12.49 6.03
N PHE A 66 1.29 12.27 4.76
CA PHE A 66 1.96 11.26 3.93
C PHE A 66 3.47 11.52 3.73
N LYS A 67 3.94 12.77 3.89
CA LYS A 67 5.36 13.14 3.80
C LYS A 67 6.14 12.89 5.09
N GLU A 68 5.43 12.67 6.19
CA GLU A 68 6.01 12.41 7.51
C GLU A 68 6.23 10.92 7.74
N MET A 69 5.76 10.09 6.80
CA MET A 69 5.91 8.64 6.88
C MET A 69 7.36 8.21 6.68
N ASN A 70 7.80 7.31 7.57
CA ASN A 70 9.03 6.56 7.33
C ASN A 70 8.68 5.33 6.49
N THR A 71 9.05 5.36 5.22
CA THR A 71 8.77 4.32 4.24
C THR A 71 10.06 3.73 3.70
N GLU A 72 10.01 2.51 3.23
CA GLU A 72 11.10 1.84 2.52
C GLU A 72 10.55 1.11 1.29
N LEU A 73 11.41 0.91 0.31
CA LEU A 73 11.05 0.16 -0.89
C LEU A 73 10.82 -1.31 -0.52
N ILE A 74 9.69 -1.87 -0.93
CA ILE A 74 9.37 -3.29 -0.70
C ILE A 74 10.24 -4.14 -1.63
N THR A 75 11.10 -4.95 -1.02
CA THR A 75 12.02 -5.84 -1.71
C THR A 75 11.97 -7.25 -1.11
N THR A 76 12.54 -8.25 -1.78
CA THR A 76 12.75 -9.60 -1.23
C THR A 76 13.33 -9.53 0.18
N LYS A 77 14.35 -8.68 0.40
CA LYS A 77 14.99 -8.52 1.71
C LYS A 77 14.03 -7.99 2.78
N VAL A 78 13.18 -7.04 2.43
CA VAL A 78 12.20 -6.44 3.36
C VAL A 78 11.08 -7.43 3.68
N MET A 79 10.63 -8.20 2.70
CA MET A 79 9.60 -9.23 2.89
C MET A 79 10.10 -10.44 3.69
N GLY A 80 11.40 -10.74 3.62
CA GLY A 80 11.99 -11.89 4.30
C GLY A 80 11.65 -13.22 3.63
N THR A 81 11.27 -14.23 4.43
CA THR A 81 10.94 -15.58 3.97
C THR A 81 9.50 -15.97 4.29
N ALA A 82 8.94 -16.83 3.48
CA ALA A 82 7.63 -17.42 3.72
C ALA A 82 7.68 -18.35 4.92
N PHE A 83 6.67 -18.28 5.79
CA PHE A 83 6.67 -19.00 7.07
C PHE A 83 6.73 -20.52 6.94
N GLN A 84 6.05 -21.08 5.92
CA GLN A 84 5.95 -22.54 5.79
C GLN A 84 7.09 -23.16 4.99
N SER A 85 7.53 -22.48 3.92
CA SER A 85 8.59 -23.00 3.04
C SER A 85 9.98 -22.55 3.44
N GLU A 86 10.07 -21.50 4.27
CA GLU A 86 11.32 -20.82 4.63
C GLU A 86 12.05 -20.20 3.42
N GLU A 87 11.40 -20.20 2.25
CA GLU A 87 11.92 -19.65 1.00
C GLU A 87 11.72 -18.14 0.92
N ALA A 88 12.65 -17.47 0.25
CA ALA A 88 12.55 -16.03 -0.03
C ALA A 88 11.39 -15.74 -1.00
N PHE A 89 10.82 -14.54 -0.90
CA PHE A 89 9.86 -14.06 -1.91
C PHE A 89 10.62 -13.59 -3.15
N GLU A 90 10.41 -14.27 -4.27
CA GLU A 90 11.09 -14.04 -5.54
C GLU A 90 10.09 -13.92 -6.69
N ASN A 91 10.56 -13.35 -7.81
CA ASN A 91 9.83 -13.40 -9.07
C ASN A 91 9.84 -14.81 -9.65
N ASN A 92 8.99 -15.07 -10.66
CA ASN A 92 8.88 -16.38 -11.29
C ASN A 92 10.19 -16.88 -11.96
N ASP A 93 11.12 -15.98 -12.23
CA ASP A 93 12.45 -16.26 -12.80
C ASP A 93 13.55 -16.35 -11.73
N SER A 94 13.16 -16.43 -10.45
CA SER A 94 14.05 -16.45 -9.28
C SER A 94 14.84 -15.15 -9.07
N SER A 95 14.51 -14.08 -9.76
CA SER A 95 15.10 -12.78 -9.47
C SER A 95 14.48 -12.16 -8.21
N PRO A 96 15.22 -11.33 -7.46
CA PRO A 96 14.67 -10.64 -6.31
C PRO A 96 13.48 -9.75 -6.67
N VAL A 97 12.45 -9.75 -5.83
CA VAL A 97 11.33 -8.81 -5.95
C VAL A 97 11.76 -7.41 -5.58
N SER A 98 11.33 -6.42 -6.37
CA SER A 98 11.39 -5.01 -6.03
C SER A 98 10.12 -4.32 -6.52
N ILE A 99 9.39 -3.67 -5.60
CA ILE A 99 8.21 -2.87 -5.96
C ILE A 99 8.67 -1.42 -6.17
N ASP A 100 9.36 -1.19 -7.27
CA ASP A 100 10.03 0.07 -7.63
C ASP A 100 9.22 0.97 -8.56
N VAL A 101 8.00 0.56 -8.89
CA VAL A 101 7.03 1.37 -9.62
C VAL A 101 5.70 1.45 -8.86
N ASP A 102 4.98 2.55 -9.04
CA ASP A 102 3.63 2.71 -8.52
C ASP A 102 2.59 2.06 -9.47
N ILE A 103 1.30 2.10 -9.08
CA ILE A 103 0.22 1.50 -9.88
C ILE A 103 0.09 2.11 -11.29
N ASN A 104 0.61 3.30 -11.52
CA ASN A 104 0.63 3.99 -12.81
C ASN A 104 1.96 3.86 -13.55
N GLY A 105 2.87 2.98 -13.08
CA GLY A 105 4.19 2.78 -13.67
C GLY A 105 5.19 3.92 -13.42
N GLN A 106 4.93 4.79 -12.43
CA GLN A 106 5.87 5.82 -12.03
C GLN A 106 6.95 5.23 -11.11
N ASN A 107 8.21 5.50 -11.39
CA ASN A 107 9.30 5.02 -10.55
C ASN A 107 9.14 5.54 -9.11
N ARG A 108 9.30 4.63 -8.15
CA ARG A 108 9.31 4.96 -6.74
C ARG A 108 10.69 5.43 -6.30
N SER A 109 10.70 6.36 -5.35
CA SER A 109 11.93 6.78 -4.67
C SER A 109 12.42 5.71 -3.69
N TYR A 110 13.63 5.88 -3.16
CA TYR A 110 14.15 5.02 -2.09
C TYR A 110 13.26 5.03 -0.84
N ASN A 111 12.70 6.19 -0.49
CA ASN A 111 11.65 6.36 0.50
C ASN A 111 10.34 6.68 -0.24
N PRO A 112 9.59 5.66 -0.70
CA PRO A 112 8.44 5.87 -1.55
C PRO A 112 7.29 6.56 -0.82
N THR A 113 6.47 7.29 -1.56
CA THR A 113 5.22 7.81 -1.01
C THR A 113 4.34 6.66 -0.52
N VAL A 114 3.76 6.80 0.68
CA VAL A 114 2.82 5.81 1.22
C VAL A 114 1.62 5.60 0.31
N GLY A 115 1.23 4.34 0.13
CA GLY A 115 0.09 3.97 -0.71
C GLY A 115 0.45 3.71 -2.18
N PRO A 116 -0.55 3.64 -3.07
CA PRO A 116 -0.36 3.15 -4.44
C PRO A 116 0.22 4.18 -5.41
N PHE A 117 0.32 5.46 -5.05
CA PHE A 117 0.73 6.55 -5.94
C PHE A 117 1.98 7.24 -5.41
N GLU A 118 3.02 7.31 -6.23
CA GLU A 118 4.28 7.96 -5.85
C GLU A 118 4.21 9.49 -5.86
N ARG A 119 3.43 10.08 -6.77
CA ARG A 119 3.40 11.53 -6.97
C ARG A 119 2.16 12.18 -6.36
N LEU A 120 2.04 12.11 -5.03
CA LEU A 120 1.00 12.82 -4.31
C LEU A 120 1.45 14.21 -3.88
N LYS A 121 0.51 15.16 -3.81
CA LYS A 121 0.70 16.50 -3.26
C LYS A 121 -0.36 16.80 -2.20
N LYS A 122 -0.03 17.68 -1.26
CA LYS A 122 -1.02 18.22 -0.32
C LYS A 122 -2.18 18.87 -1.09
N GLY A 123 -3.40 18.66 -0.62
CA GLY A 123 -4.62 19.14 -1.22
C GLY A 123 -5.17 18.20 -2.29
N LYS A 124 -5.74 18.76 -3.34
CA LYS A 124 -6.45 17.98 -4.37
C LYS A 124 -5.49 17.31 -5.34
N ASN A 125 -5.66 16.00 -5.49
CA ASN A 125 -5.03 15.16 -6.50
C ASN A 125 -6.13 14.58 -7.37
N ARG A 126 -5.94 14.58 -8.69
CA ARG A 126 -6.78 13.87 -9.66
C ARG A 126 -5.89 12.94 -10.47
N ILE A 127 -6.11 11.66 -10.35
CA ILE A 127 -5.21 10.64 -10.88
C ILE A 127 -6.02 9.67 -11.73
N LYS A 128 -5.59 9.47 -12.96
CA LYS A 128 -6.18 8.44 -13.83
C LYS A 128 -5.77 7.06 -13.30
N ILE A 129 -6.74 6.19 -13.04
CA ILE A 129 -6.53 4.86 -12.46
C ILE A 129 -6.89 3.74 -13.43
N PHE A 130 -7.69 4.02 -14.46
CA PHE A 130 -8.09 3.01 -15.42
C PHE A 130 -8.52 3.62 -16.76
N THR A 131 -8.37 2.87 -17.84
CA THR A 131 -8.92 3.22 -19.16
C THR A 131 -9.64 2.00 -19.72
N PHE A 132 -10.90 2.16 -20.12
CA PHE A 132 -11.68 1.11 -20.77
C PHE A 132 -11.18 0.97 -22.21
N ASN A 133 -10.67 -0.22 -22.54
CA ASN A 133 -10.36 -0.55 -23.94
C ASN A 133 -11.64 -1.08 -24.57
N HIS A 134 -12.26 -0.33 -25.46
CA HIS A 134 -13.30 -0.86 -26.33
C HIS A 134 -12.60 -1.78 -27.37
N GLN A 135 -12.64 -3.09 -27.15
CA GLN A 135 -12.32 -4.02 -28.23
C GLN A 135 -13.35 -3.79 -29.33
N LYS A 136 -12.89 -3.40 -30.53
CA LYS A 136 -13.69 -3.35 -31.76
C LYS A 136 -13.95 -4.74 -32.26
#